data_a800e12359cc514fd8fbbb5527873b41
#
_entry.id   a800e12359cc514fd8fbbb5527873b41
#
_cell.length_a   1.000
_cell.length_b   1.000
_cell.length_c   1.000
_cell.angle_alpha   90.00
_cell.angle_beta   90.00
_cell.angle_gamma   90.00
#
_symmetry.space_group_name_H-M   'P 1'
#
loop_
_entity.id
_entity.type
_entity.pdbx_description
1 polymer ?
#
loop_
_entity_poly.entity_id
_entity_poly.type
_entity_poly.pdbx_seq_one_letter_code
_entity_poly.pdbx_strand_id
1 'polypeptide(L)'
;VLNLPKLPMITANSADPASLNAMAGQTTALISTVGPYAKYGTPVLEACATEGTHYCDLTGEVQWMAEVCEQIDPIAKDSGARLVHCCGFDSIPSDLSVFFLQKHFKERFGSYATHVTGRMGRASGGVSGGTVASLMYVAEQASKDPVIKERVMDPYALYPAGLKKGLDGPD
;
A
#
# COMPACT_ATOMS: atom_id res chain seq x y z
N VAL A 1 -0.76 -30.94 4.21
CA VAL A 1 -0.47 -30.10 5.39
C VAL A 1 1.04 -29.99 5.46
N LEU A 2 1.58 -28.79 5.25
CA LEU A 2 3.01 -28.52 5.37
C LEU A 2 3.40 -28.70 6.85
N ASN A 3 4.34 -29.58 7.13
CA ASN A 3 4.92 -29.77 8.45
C ASN A 3 5.95 -28.64 8.68
N LEU A 4 5.45 -27.44 8.92
CA LEU A 4 6.32 -26.28 9.18
C LEU A 4 6.87 -26.35 10.61
N PRO A 5 8.14 -25.98 10.83
CA PRO A 5 8.67 -25.86 12.18
C PRO A 5 7.82 -24.83 12.95
N LYS A 6 7.72 -25.00 14.27
CA LYS A 6 6.99 -24.09 15.13
C LYS A 6 7.67 -22.71 15.04
N LEU A 7 7.03 -21.79 14.33
CA LEU A 7 7.54 -20.43 14.16
C LEU A 7 7.46 -19.68 15.50
N PRO A 8 8.47 -18.88 15.85
CA PRO A 8 8.40 -18.02 17.02
C PRO A 8 7.27 -17.02 16.86
N MET A 9 6.50 -16.79 17.92
CA MET A 9 5.45 -15.80 17.97
C MET A 9 5.89 -14.66 18.88
N ILE A 10 5.75 -13.41 18.39
CA ILE A 10 5.99 -12.20 19.14
C ILE A 10 4.65 -11.50 19.31
N THR A 11 4.31 -11.17 20.56
CA THR A 11 3.12 -10.35 20.85
C THR A 11 3.56 -8.91 20.95
N ALA A 12 2.94 -8.04 20.15
CA ALA A 12 3.15 -6.59 20.22
C ALA A 12 1.80 -5.89 20.38
N ASN A 13 1.81 -4.79 21.13
CA ASN A 13 0.63 -3.97 21.37
C ASN A 13 0.67 -2.75 20.44
N SER A 14 -0.33 -2.62 19.56
CA SER A 14 -0.43 -1.50 18.61
C SER A 14 -0.62 -0.12 19.29
N ALA A 15 -0.97 -0.07 20.54
CA ALA A 15 -1.06 1.17 21.33
C ALA A 15 0.23 1.49 22.12
N ASP A 16 1.26 0.66 22.01
CA ASP A 16 2.54 0.83 22.71
C ASP A 16 3.69 0.91 21.70
N PRO A 17 4.20 2.12 21.39
CA PRO A 17 5.30 2.30 20.46
C PRO A 17 6.56 1.50 20.81
N ALA A 18 6.89 1.36 22.10
CA ALA A 18 8.07 0.62 22.54
C ALA A 18 7.94 -0.88 22.20
N SER A 19 6.75 -1.45 22.36
CA SER A 19 6.42 -2.82 21.97
C SER A 19 6.53 -3.04 20.46
N LEU A 20 6.11 -2.06 19.66
CA LEU A 20 6.18 -2.12 18.20
C LEU A 20 7.63 -1.98 17.70
N ASN A 21 8.41 -1.06 18.25
CA ASN A 21 9.83 -0.91 17.94
C ASN A 21 10.61 -2.19 18.27
N ALA A 22 10.37 -2.75 19.46
CA ALA A 22 10.99 -4.02 19.86
C ALA A 22 10.64 -5.19 18.94
N MET A 23 9.43 -5.22 18.38
CA MET A 23 9.03 -6.19 17.39
C MET A 23 9.70 -5.93 16.03
N ALA A 24 9.67 -4.68 15.55
CA ALA A 24 10.24 -4.30 14.26
C ALA A 24 11.75 -4.53 14.22
N GLY A 25 12.48 -4.16 15.27
CA GLY A 25 13.94 -4.35 15.36
C GLY A 25 14.41 -5.82 15.39
N GLN A 26 13.52 -6.80 15.50
CA GLN A 26 13.85 -8.22 15.46
C GLN A 26 13.79 -8.84 14.08
N THR A 27 13.41 -8.08 13.06
CA THR A 27 13.25 -8.60 11.70
C THR A 27 13.82 -7.64 10.65
N THR A 28 14.24 -8.18 9.52
CA THR A 28 14.68 -7.36 8.37
C THR A 28 13.51 -6.79 7.59
N ALA A 29 12.38 -7.50 7.55
CA ALA A 29 11.19 -7.08 6.83
C ALA A 29 9.92 -7.54 7.54
N LEU A 30 8.88 -6.70 7.50
CA LEU A 30 7.58 -6.94 8.09
C LEU A 30 6.50 -6.85 6.99
N ILE A 31 5.61 -7.84 6.98
CA ILE A 31 4.41 -7.84 6.12
C ILE A 31 3.21 -7.59 7.03
N SER A 32 2.51 -6.48 6.80
CA SER A 32 1.29 -6.16 7.54
C SER A 32 0.04 -6.53 6.76
N THR A 33 -0.85 -7.29 7.41
CA THR A 33 -2.17 -7.64 6.87
C THR A 33 -3.31 -7.14 7.77
N VAL A 34 -3.00 -6.19 8.65
CA VAL A 34 -3.92 -5.69 9.68
C VAL A 34 -4.55 -4.37 9.22
N GLY A 35 -5.75 -4.45 8.66
CA GLY A 35 -6.58 -3.29 8.31
C GLY A 35 -7.79 -3.12 9.26
N PRO A 36 -8.47 -1.97 9.25
CA PRO A 36 -8.20 -0.76 8.47
C PRO A 36 -6.86 -0.09 8.80
N TYR A 37 -6.06 0.20 7.76
CA TYR A 37 -4.71 0.73 7.96
C TYR A 37 -4.70 2.18 8.47
N ALA A 38 -5.62 3.02 8.02
CA ALA A 38 -5.81 4.37 8.54
C ALA A 38 -6.14 4.40 10.04
N LYS A 39 -6.61 3.28 10.60
CA LYS A 39 -6.93 3.16 12.02
C LYS A 39 -5.81 2.53 12.85
N TYR A 40 -5.09 1.56 12.28
CA TYR A 40 -4.16 0.72 13.02
C TYR A 40 -2.76 0.64 12.42
N GLY A 41 -2.57 1.11 11.18
CA GLY A 41 -1.34 0.90 10.40
C GLY A 41 -0.21 1.85 10.74
N THR A 42 -0.52 3.12 11.03
CA THR A 42 0.48 4.17 11.24
C THR A 42 1.52 3.82 12.30
N PRO A 43 1.18 3.35 13.52
CA PRO A 43 2.19 3.05 14.53
C PRO A 43 3.16 1.93 14.11
N VAL A 44 2.68 0.92 13.38
CA VAL A 44 3.55 -0.17 12.87
C VAL A 44 4.47 0.32 11.78
N LEU A 45 3.97 1.18 10.88
CA LEU A 45 4.75 1.79 9.81
C LEU A 45 5.86 2.69 10.37
N GLU A 46 5.53 3.52 11.37
CA GLU A 46 6.49 4.36 12.09
C GLU A 46 7.58 3.54 12.80
N ALA A 47 7.22 2.45 13.46
CA ALA A 47 8.16 1.55 14.09
C ALA A 47 9.13 0.94 13.08
N CYS A 48 8.63 0.48 11.93
CA CYS A 48 9.46 -0.05 10.86
C CYS A 48 10.39 1.02 10.28
N ALA A 49 9.89 2.24 10.06
CA ALA A 49 10.68 3.35 9.58
C ALA A 49 11.81 3.71 10.56
N THR A 50 11.51 3.74 11.85
CA THR A 50 12.48 4.11 12.92
C THR A 50 13.56 3.06 13.08
N GLU A 51 13.20 1.77 13.07
CA GLU A 51 14.13 0.66 13.30
C GLU A 51 14.91 0.23 12.01
N GLY A 52 14.67 0.88 10.87
CA GLY A 52 15.29 0.50 9.61
C GLY A 52 14.74 -0.81 9.01
N THR A 53 13.61 -1.28 9.51
CA THR A 53 12.93 -2.51 9.07
C THR A 53 12.14 -2.24 7.79
N HIS A 54 12.32 -3.08 6.78
CA HIS A 54 11.53 -2.97 5.56
C HIS A 54 10.07 -3.34 5.85
N TYR A 55 9.14 -2.68 5.16
CA TYR A 55 7.71 -2.88 5.39
C TYR A 55 6.99 -3.07 4.06
N CYS A 56 6.01 -3.96 4.05
CA CYS A 56 5.01 -4.00 3.00
C CYS A 56 3.62 -4.34 3.56
N ASP A 57 2.61 -3.87 2.86
CA ASP A 57 1.20 -4.13 3.18
C ASP A 57 0.37 -4.40 1.93
N LEU A 58 -0.91 -4.60 2.12
CA LEU A 58 -1.89 -4.80 1.05
C LEU A 58 -3.03 -3.76 1.12
N THR A 59 -2.72 -2.56 1.62
CA THR A 59 -3.70 -1.48 1.73
C THR A 59 -4.20 -0.99 0.38
N GLY A 60 -5.44 -0.54 0.33
CA GLY A 60 -6.03 0.25 -0.75
C GLY A 60 -6.56 1.61 -0.24
N GLU A 61 -6.17 2.04 0.96
CA GLU A 61 -6.64 3.24 1.63
C GLU A 61 -5.83 4.48 1.19
N VAL A 62 -6.18 5.03 0.02
CA VAL A 62 -5.45 6.11 -0.67
C VAL A 62 -5.25 7.34 0.22
N GLN A 63 -6.26 7.74 0.99
CA GLN A 63 -6.19 8.89 1.89
C GLN A 63 -5.13 8.71 2.97
N TRP A 64 -5.01 7.49 3.52
CA TRP A 64 -4.01 7.15 4.52
C TRP A 64 -2.61 7.11 3.92
N MET A 65 -2.44 6.46 2.76
CA MET A 65 -1.15 6.42 2.08
C MET A 65 -0.62 7.81 1.76
N ALA A 66 -1.48 8.72 1.25
CA ALA A 66 -1.08 10.08 0.94
C ALA A 66 -0.56 10.84 2.17
N GLU A 67 -1.18 10.61 3.34
CA GLU A 67 -0.78 11.22 4.60
C GLU A 67 0.54 10.64 5.13
N VAL A 68 0.63 9.31 5.25
CA VAL A 68 1.80 8.67 5.87
C VAL A 68 3.05 8.75 4.99
N CYS A 69 2.92 8.78 3.66
CA CYS A 69 4.05 8.95 2.78
C CYS A 69 4.76 10.29 3.02
N GLU A 70 4.03 11.39 3.21
CA GLU A 70 4.62 12.70 3.50
C GLU A 70 5.31 12.74 4.87
N GLN A 71 4.70 12.12 5.87
CA GLN A 71 5.16 12.18 7.27
C GLN A 71 6.34 11.24 7.53
N ILE A 72 6.32 10.04 6.96
CA ILE A 72 7.23 8.95 7.33
C ILE A 72 8.40 8.78 6.35
N ASP A 73 8.29 9.26 5.11
CA ASP A 73 9.36 9.18 4.11
C ASP A 73 10.71 9.76 4.57
N PRO A 74 10.78 10.90 5.29
CA PRO A 74 12.03 11.38 5.83
C PRO A 74 12.68 10.42 6.83
N ILE A 75 11.89 9.82 7.72
CA ILE A 75 12.35 8.87 8.74
C ILE A 75 12.89 7.60 8.06
N ALA A 76 12.14 7.07 7.10
CA ALA A 76 12.52 5.89 6.34
C ALA A 76 13.82 6.10 5.53
N LYS A 77 14.00 7.29 4.95
CA LYS A 77 15.23 7.65 4.24
C LYS A 77 16.45 7.71 5.16
N ASP A 78 16.28 8.25 6.36
CA ASP A 78 17.36 8.35 7.35
C ASP A 78 17.79 6.97 7.86
N SER A 79 16.85 6.10 8.16
CA SER A 79 17.11 4.73 8.64
C SER A 79 17.49 3.73 7.55
N GLY A 80 17.19 4.05 6.26
CA GLY A 80 17.33 3.14 5.12
C GLY A 80 16.20 2.12 4.97
N ALA A 81 15.11 2.25 5.72
CA ALA A 81 13.92 1.41 5.58
C ALA A 81 13.25 1.62 4.21
N ARG A 82 12.76 0.53 3.63
CA ARG A 82 11.93 0.56 2.41
C ARG A 82 10.51 0.22 2.78
N LEU A 83 9.61 1.19 2.61
CA LEU A 83 8.21 1.07 2.95
C LEU A 83 7.40 1.02 1.66
N VAL A 84 6.71 -0.10 1.40
CA VAL A 84 5.99 -0.33 0.14
C VAL A 84 4.54 -0.70 0.43
N HIS A 85 3.63 0.17 0.03
CA HIS A 85 2.20 -0.08 0.11
C HIS A 85 1.67 -0.87 -1.08
N CYS A 86 0.43 -1.32 -1.02
CA CYS A 86 -0.30 -1.96 -2.13
C CYS A 86 0.37 -3.23 -2.68
N CYS A 87 0.99 -4.05 -1.84
CA CYS A 87 1.66 -5.29 -2.25
C CYS A 87 0.71 -6.51 -2.35
N GLY A 88 -0.60 -6.29 -2.32
CA GLY A 88 -1.61 -7.33 -2.43
C GLY A 88 -2.01 -7.70 -3.86
N PHE A 89 -2.84 -8.73 -3.97
CA PHE A 89 -3.39 -9.20 -5.25
C PHE A 89 -4.22 -8.13 -5.98
N ASP A 90 -4.86 -7.24 -5.25
CA ASP A 90 -5.69 -6.18 -5.84
C ASP A 90 -4.87 -5.16 -6.66
N SER A 91 -3.58 -5.02 -6.37
CA SER A 91 -2.69 -4.02 -6.98
C SER A 91 -1.58 -4.66 -7.84
N ILE A 92 -0.80 -5.57 -7.28
CA ILE A 92 0.43 -6.10 -7.90
C ILE A 92 0.23 -6.69 -9.30
N PRO A 93 -0.78 -7.54 -9.57
CA PRO A 93 -0.95 -8.10 -10.91
C PRO A 93 -1.22 -7.03 -11.97
N SER A 94 -2.00 -6.01 -11.63
CA SER A 94 -2.33 -4.91 -12.55
C SER A 94 -1.11 -4.02 -12.80
N ASP A 95 -0.44 -3.58 -11.76
CA ASP A 95 0.74 -2.70 -11.82
C ASP A 95 1.90 -3.35 -12.59
N LEU A 96 2.30 -4.56 -12.18
CA LEU A 96 3.39 -5.27 -12.83
C LEU A 96 3.07 -5.70 -14.27
N SER A 97 1.80 -5.95 -14.59
CA SER A 97 1.39 -6.25 -15.97
C SER A 97 1.58 -5.04 -16.88
N VAL A 98 1.22 -3.85 -16.43
CA VAL A 98 1.45 -2.61 -17.17
C VAL A 98 2.96 -2.33 -17.30
N PHE A 99 3.73 -2.46 -16.23
CA PHE A 99 5.18 -2.30 -16.27
C PHE A 99 5.83 -3.25 -17.27
N PHE A 100 5.49 -4.54 -17.22
CA PHE A 100 5.99 -5.56 -18.12
C PHE A 100 5.64 -5.25 -19.59
N LEU A 101 4.38 -4.92 -19.85
CA LEU A 101 3.90 -4.55 -21.18
C LEU A 101 4.66 -3.34 -21.73
N GLN A 102 4.76 -2.28 -20.95
CA GLN A 102 5.43 -1.04 -21.35
C GLN A 102 6.92 -1.25 -21.64
N LYS A 103 7.60 -2.06 -20.82
CA LYS A 103 9.01 -2.43 -21.06
C LYS A 103 9.17 -3.12 -22.42
N HIS A 104 8.39 -4.16 -22.68
CA HIS A 104 8.46 -4.90 -23.93
C HIS A 104 8.02 -4.07 -25.15
N PHE A 105 7.03 -3.22 -24.98
CA PHE A 105 6.57 -2.33 -26.03
C PHE A 105 7.67 -1.34 -26.45
N LYS A 106 8.36 -0.76 -25.47
CA LYS A 106 9.50 0.13 -25.71
C LYS A 106 10.68 -0.59 -26.39
N GLU A 107 11.00 -1.80 -25.94
CA GLU A 107 12.06 -2.61 -26.55
C GLU A 107 11.77 -2.94 -28.03
N ARG A 108 10.50 -3.21 -28.35
CA ARG A 108 10.08 -3.62 -29.70
C ARG A 108 9.80 -2.45 -30.64
N PHE A 109 9.25 -1.34 -30.15
CA PHE A 109 8.74 -0.24 -30.97
C PHE A 109 9.45 1.10 -30.72
N GLY A 110 10.41 1.17 -29.81
CA GLY A 110 11.18 2.37 -29.48
C GLY A 110 10.42 3.42 -28.64
N SER A 111 9.12 3.21 -28.36
CA SER A 111 8.26 4.13 -27.60
C SER A 111 7.39 3.37 -26.59
N TYR A 112 6.83 4.06 -25.61
CA TYR A 112 5.81 3.50 -24.73
C TYR A 112 4.44 3.48 -25.40
N ALA A 113 3.58 2.51 -25.05
CA ALA A 113 2.19 2.51 -25.43
C ALA A 113 1.47 3.68 -24.77
N THR A 114 0.69 4.42 -25.56
CA THR A 114 -0.09 5.58 -25.07
C THR A 114 -1.42 5.17 -24.47
N HIS A 115 -1.88 3.96 -24.73
CA HIS A 115 -3.12 3.42 -24.19
C HIS A 115 -2.93 1.96 -23.82
N VAL A 116 -3.35 1.58 -22.61
CA VAL A 116 -3.29 0.21 -22.09
C VAL A 116 -4.64 -0.15 -21.48
N THR A 117 -5.25 -1.23 -21.97
CA THR A 117 -6.51 -1.74 -21.42
C THR A 117 -6.28 -3.03 -20.65
N GLY A 118 -6.52 -3.00 -19.33
CA GLY A 118 -6.53 -4.17 -18.46
C GLY A 118 -7.92 -4.83 -18.45
N ARG A 119 -7.97 -6.17 -18.48
CA ARG A 119 -9.21 -6.92 -18.30
C ARG A 119 -9.02 -8.00 -17.25
N MET A 120 -9.85 -7.97 -16.22
CA MET A 120 -9.90 -9.05 -15.24
C MET A 120 -10.74 -10.20 -15.79
N GLY A 121 -10.19 -11.41 -15.78
CA GLY A 121 -10.92 -12.62 -16.14
C GLY A 121 -11.88 -13.09 -15.04
N ARG A 122 -12.28 -14.38 -15.09
CA ARG A 122 -13.10 -14.97 -14.03
C ARG A 122 -12.31 -15.01 -12.71
N ALA A 123 -12.84 -14.41 -11.68
CA ALA A 123 -12.35 -14.54 -10.31
C ALA A 123 -13.34 -15.38 -9.51
N SER A 124 -12.82 -16.31 -8.71
CA SER A 124 -13.60 -17.07 -7.72
C SER A 124 -13.08 -16.73 -6.32
N GLY A 125 -13.97 -16.47 -5.41
CA GLY A 125 -13.65 -16.09 -4.03
C GLY A 125 -14.57 -14.98 -3.55
N GLY A 126 -14.51 -14.70 -2.26
CA GLY A 126 -15.25 -13.61 -1.62
C GLY A 126 -14.33 -12.45 -1.24
N VAL A 127 -14.94 -11.34 -0.85
CA VAL A 127 -14.24 -10.21 -0.25
C VAL A 127 -13.97 -10.53 1.22
N SER A 128 -12.74 -10.28 1.69
CA SER A 128 -12.42 -10.52 3.11
C SER A 128 -13.14 -9.53 4.03
N GLY A 129 -13.39 -9.95 5.28
CA GLY A 129 -13.98 -9.05 6.29
C GLY A 129 -13.13 -7.80 6.53
N GLY A 130 -11.81 -7.90 6.42
CA GLY A 130 -10.89 -6.77 6.51
C GLY A 130 -11.09 -5.76 5.38
N THR A 131 -11.27 -6.23 4.14
CA THR A 131 -11.57 -5.36 3.00
C THR A 131 -12.89 -4.61 3.19
N VAL A 132 -13.94 -5.31 3.65
CA VAL A 132 -15.23 -4.66 3.93
C VAL A 132 -15.09 -3.60 5.03
N ALA A 133 -14.37 -3.91 6.10
CA ALA A 133 -14.13 -2.98 7.20
C ALA A 133 -13.35 -1.73 6.73
N SER A 134 -12.32 -1.88 5.90
CA SER A 134 -11.57 -0.76 5.32
C SER A 134 -12.46 0.11 4.42
N LEU A 135 -13.24 -0.49 3.53
CA LEU A 135 -14.14 0.26 2.66
C LEU A 135 -15.18 1.06 3.44
N MET A 136 -15.77 0.45 4.47
CA MET A 136 -16.73 1.15 5.35
C MET A 136 -16.07 2.30 6.10
N TYR A 137 -14.85 2.10 6.59
CA TYR A 137 -14.12 3.14 7.31
C TYR A 137 -13.73 4.30 6.39
N VAL A 138 -13.23 4.03 5.19
CA VAL A 138 -12.94 5.07 4.18
C VAL A 138 -14.20 5.87 3.82
N ALA A 139 -15.33 5.19 3.60
CA ALA A 139 -16.59 5.85 3.30
C ALA A 139 -17.06 6.75 4.46
N GLU A 140 -16.92 6.28 5.69
CA GLU A 140 -17.24 7.05 6.89
C GLU A 140 -16.36 8.29 7.00
N GLN A 141 -15.03 8.17 6.82
CA GLN A 141 -14.11 9.30 6.83
C GLN A 141 -14.42 10.31 5.72
N ALA A 142 -14.62 9.85 4.50
CA ALA A 142 -14.95 10.71 3.36
C ALA A 142 -16.30 11.43 3.51
N SER A 143 -17.24 10.86 4.27
CA SER A 143 -18.52 11.52 4.56
C SER A 143 -18.39 12.68 5.56
N LYS A 144 -17.36 12.64 6.41
CA LYS A 144 -17.14 13.62 7.48
C LYS A 144 -16.11 14.70 7.12
N ASP A 145 -15.18 14.38 6.24
CA ASP A 145 -14.07 15.27 5.87
C ASP A 145 -14.01 15.47 4.34
N PRO A 146 -14.26 16.71 3.86
CA PRO A 146 -14.18 17.03 2.44
C PRO A 146 -12.79 16.80 1.83
N VAL A 147 -11.70 17.00 2.59
CA VAL A 147 -10.33 16.77 2.12
C VAL A 147 -10.08 15.29 1.87
N ILE A 148 -10.52 14.43 2.78
CA ILE A 148 -10.44 12.98 2.60
C ILE A 148 -11.29 12.56 1.39
N LYS A 149 -12.49 13.11 1.25
CA LYS A 149 -13.35 12.83 0.10
C LYS A 149 -12.67 13.20 -1.22
N GLU A 150 -12.06 14.36 -1.31
CA GLU A 150 -11.32 14.81 -2.50
C GLU A 150 -10.17 13.85 -2.81
N ARG A 151 -9.36 13.47 -1.82
CA ARG A 151 -8.25 12.53 -1.99
C ARG A 151 -8.73 11.16 -2.49
N VAL A 152 -9.81 10.63 -1.94
CA VAL A 152 -10.37 9.33 -2.34
C VAL A 152 -10.92 9.36 -3.77
N MET A 153 -11.42 10.50 -4.22
CA MET A 153 -11.99 10.69 -5.56
C MET A 153 -10.94 11.10 -6.61
N ASP A 154 -9.73 11.51 -6.20
CA ASP A 154 -8.65 11.88 -7.11
C ASP A 154 -7.86 10.63 -7.55
N PRO A 155 -7.94 10.19 -8.82
CA PRO A 155 -7.17 9.06 -9.32
C PRO A 155 -5.66 9.27 -9.28
N TYR A 156 -5.21 10.52 -9.10
CA TYR A 156 -3.81 10.91 -9.03
C TYR A 156 -3.34 11.32 -7.62
N ALA A 157 -4.12 10.99 -6.58
CA ALA A 157 -3.82 11.41 -5.20
C ALA A 157 -2.41 10.99 -4.72
N LEU A 158 -1.91 9.85 -5.21
CA LEU A 158 -0.59 9.31 -4.85
C LEU A 158 0.52 9.68 -5.85
N TYR A 159 0.21 10.44 -6.90
CA TYR A 159 1.22 10.85 -7.87
C TYR A 159 2.12 11.94 -7.29
N PRO A 160 3.44 11.88 -7.56
CA PRO A 160 4.35 12.96 -7.20
C PRO A 160 3.92 14.29 -7.82
N ALA A 161 4.14 15.38 -7.08
CA ALA A 161 3.85 16.72 -7.56
C ALA A 161 4.55 16.98 -8.91
N GLY A 162 3.80 17.47 -9.90
CA GLY A 162 4.30 17.74 -11.26
C GLY A 162 4.14 16.58 -12.26
N LEU A 163 3.81 15.37 -11.83
CA LEU A 163 3.49 14.25 -12.73
C LEU A 163 1.98 14.06 -12.96
N LYS A 164 1.13 14.85 -12.32
CA LYS A 164 -0.32 14.88 -12.53
C LYS A 164 -0.68 15.49 -13.90
N LYS A 165 -0.19 14.91 -14.98
CA LYS A 165 -0.42 15.37 -16.36
C LYS A 165 -0.88 14.22 -17.25
N GLY A 166 -1.79 13.42 -16.75
CA GLY A 166 -2.42 12.38 -17.55
C GLY A 166 -3.46 12.96 -18.50
N LEU A 167 -3.45 12.52 -19.74
CA LEU A 167 -4.61 12.64 -20.62
C LEU A 167 -5.52 11.47 -20.27
N ASP A 168 -6.45 11.69 -19.35
CA ASP A 168 -7.55 10.76 -19.18
C ASP A 168 -8.52 11.01 -20.33
N GLY A 169 -8.35 10.26 -21.42
CA GLY A 169 -9.36 10.18 -22.46
C GLY A 169 -10.50 9.29 -22.00
N PRO A 170 -11.72 9.52 -22.46
CA PRO A 170 -12.81 8.57 -22.27
C PRO A 170 -12.42 7.21 -22.90
N ASP A 171 -12.71 6.11 -22.21
CA ASP A 171 -12.60 4.75 -22.72
C ASP A 171 -13.48 4.51 -23.94
#